data_4610d5fa23a09828aeb792caf85bd42a
#
_entry.id   4610d5fa23a09828aeb792caf85bd42a
#
_cell.length_a   1.000
_cell.length_b   1.000
_cell.length_c   1.000
_cell.angle_alpha   90.00
_cell.angle_beta   90.00
_cell.angle_gamma   90.00
#
_symmetry.space_group_name_H-M   'P 1'
#
loop_
_entity.id
_entity.type
_entity.pdbx_description
1 polymer ?
#
loop_
_entity_poly.entity_id
_entity_poly.type
_entity_poly.pdbx_seq_one_letter_code
_entity_poly.pdbx_strand_id
1 'polypeptide(L)'
;MEGKIDSELLLALDVPEKERIKTDDLNVGYSDGVWELIVRYSHNIVTEVTELNGSIKELLGGYGLVRIPRENIDRLAETDGVLFIEKPRSLQYELLYSKIISCMEPDVNKSGNGGEGVYVAVIDSGIDYFHPDFIVDGKTRIAVIYDEVTGRVYSREDIDNAIAENNRSLIMDKSGHGTSVAGVAAGNNGVAYKSDIIVVKLGEDNFFSTARLMEGVDFALKFAMENNRPIAINISIGNNYGAHDGTSLFETYIDNVTEIWKNNVIVGAGNEADKRIHTVVKLNDRSEMCEFIVGNYEESIAIQIWKRYWDDFNIEIETPSGERYAVPKGEGIYEFKSLDEFIYVYVGTATPYSYNSEILIQIIPDNVYVKSGIWQIMFYPDSIKDGNIDLWISGRTMLTAQTGFTSAVPETTLTIPSTSYRVITVGAYNGRTFSYAPFSGRGNTKNLVTVKPDISAPGVDISAPYPGGGYRLASGTSVAAPFVTGAAAILMEWGIIKGNDFFMYGERLKAKLIKDSIQNNGQKIWPNRLLGWGLLCLKII
;
A
#
# COMPACT_ATOMS: atom_id res chain seq x y z
N MET A 1 42.05 1.08 -25.90
CA MET A 1 41.24 1.86 -24.96
C MET A 1 39.74 1.85 -25.33
N GLU A 2 39.40 1.94 -26.62
CA GLU A 2 37.97 1.88 -27.01
C GLU A 2 37.33 0.55 -26.59
N GLY A 3 36.32 0.63 -25.72
CA GLY A 3 35.49 -0.49 -25.29
C GLY A 3 35.76 -1.07 -23.89
N LYS A 4 36.80 -0.63 -23.16
CA LYS A 4 37.00 -1.10 -21.76
C LYS A 4 36.53 -0.10 -20.69
N ILE A 5 36.21 1.13 -21.05
CA ILE A 5 35.76 2.17 -20.12
C ILE A 5 34.31 2.52 -20.45
N ASP A 6 33.50 2.59 -19.41
CA ASP A 6 32.10 3.01 -19.49
C ASP A 6 31.97 4.43 -20.07
N SER A 7 30.93 4.65 -20.89
CA SER A 7 30.67 5.94 -21.54
C SER A 7 30.38 7.09 -20.57
N GLU A 8 29.73 6.80 -19.44
CA GLU A 8 29.49 7.81 -18.40
C GLU A 8 30.80 8.22 -17.71
N LEU A 9 31.73 7.27 -17.50
CA LEU A 9 33.05 7.56 -16.96
C LEU A 9 33.87 8.42 -17.95
N LEU A 10 33.84 8.08 -19.25
CA LEU A 10 34.51 8.88 -20.27
C LEU A 10 34.02 10.31 -20.28
N LEU A 11 32.70 10.50 -20.24
CA LEU A 11 32.08 11.82 -20.15
C LEU A 11 32.49 12.54 -18.86
N ALA A 12 32.46 11.86 -17.72
CA ALA A 12 32.83 12.45 -16.43
C ALA A 12 34.30 12.86 -16.35
N LEU A 13 35.19 12.17 -17.08
CA LEU A 13 36.61 12.50 -17.17
C LEU A 13 36.88 13.70 -18.11
N ASP A 14 36.02 13.91 -19.13
CA ASP A 14 36.13 14.98 -20.11
C ASP A 14 35.51 16.32 -19.60
N VAL A 15 34.43 16.25 -18.82
CA VAL A 15 33.79 17.43 -18.25
C VAL A 15 34.67 18.09 -17.18
N PRO A 16 34.91 19.42 -17.29
CA PRO A 16 35.70 20.16 -16.29
C PRO A 16 35.12 20.00 -14.87
N GLU A 17 35.97 19.82 -13.88
CA GLU A 17 35.58 19.57 -12.48
C GLU A 17 34.57 20.61 -11.95
N LYS A 18 34.79 21.90 -12.22
CA LYS A 18 33.92 23.00 -11.81
C LYS A 18 32.48 22.88 -12.33
N GLU A 19 32.28 22.14 -13.43
CA GLU A 19 30.99 21.88 -14.04
C GLU A 19 30.44 20.53 -13.59
N ARG A 20 31.31 19.52 -13.49
CA ARG A 20 30.97 18.18 -13.02
C ARG A 20 30.42 18.17 -11.59
N ILE A 21 31.01 18.94 -10.66
CA ILE A 21 30.53 19.04 -9.28
C ILE A 21 29.11 19.64 -9.14
N LYS A 22 28.56 20.20 -10.19
CA LYS A 22 27.17 20.70 -10.22
C LYS A 22 26.15 19.64 -10.55
N THR A 23 26.62 18.45 -10.94
CA THR A 23 25.77 17.31 -11.30
C THR A 23 26.15 16.12 -10.44
N ASP A 24 25.21 15.61 -9.64
CA ASP A 24 25.44 14.44 -8.79
C ASP A 24 25.81 13.23 -9.64
N ASP A 25 25.18 13.03 -10.80
CA ASP A 25 25.41 11.88 -11.66
C ASP A 25 26.85 11.76 -12.17
N LEU A 26 27.45 12.85 -12.62
CA LEU A 26 28.82 12.82 -13.15
C LEU A 26 29.89 12.80 -12.05
N ASN A 27 29.56 13.22 -10.85
CA ASN A 27 30.53 13.35 -9.75
C ASN A 27 30.59 12.14 -8.80
N VAL A 28 29.63 11.20 -8.91
CA VAL A 28 29.62 9.99 -8.09
C VAL A 28 30.90 9.16 -8.29
N GLY A 29 31.51 8.77 -7.19
CA GLY A 29 32.78 8.03 -7.17
C GLY A 29 34.01 8.92 -7.19
N TYR A 30 33.91 10.24 -7.29
CA TYR A 30 35.01 11.18 -7.24
C TYR A 30 35.14 11.87 -5.89
N SER A 31 36.33 11.87 -5.32
CA SER A 31 36.69 12.64 -4.12
C SER A 31 38.17 13.00 -4.14
N ASP A 32 38.47 14.30 -4.02
CA ASP A 32 39.81 14.84 -3.83
C ASP A 32 40.88 14.33 -4.85
N GLY A 33 40.51 14.29 -6.13
CA GLY A 33 41.40 13.84 -7.21
C GLY A 33 41.44 12.33 -7.42
N VAL A 34 40.70 11.56 -6.62
CA VAL A 34 40.65 10.09 -6.68
C VAL A 34 39.28 9.63 -7.12
N TRP A 35 39.26 8.68 -8.03
CA TRP A 35 38.04 7.99 -8.46
C TRP A 35 37.91 6.63 -7.76
N GLU A 36 36.75 6.31 -7.29
CA GLU A 36 36.32 4.97 -6.93
C GLU A 36 35.54 4.38 -8.12
N LEU A 37 36.04 3.27 -8.65
CA LEU A 37 35.54 2.65 -9.89
C LEU A 37 35.19 1.19 -9.65
N ILE A 38 34.21 0.68 -10.38
CA ILE A 38 33.89 -0.74 -10.43
C ILE A 38 34.69 -1.34 -11.57
N VAL A 39 35.54 -2.31 -11.25
CA VAL A 39 36.43 -2.96 -12.23
C VAL A 39 36.11 -4.44 -12.31
N ARG A 40 35.87 -4.93 -13.51
CA ARG A 40 35.80 -6.37 -13.81
C ARG A 40 37.14 -6.85 -14.34
N TYR A 41 37.64 -7.93 -13.78
CA TYR A 41 38.98 -8.48 -14.16
C TYR A 41 38.92 -10.00 -14.29
N SER A 42 39.86 -10.57 -15.07
CA SER A 42 39.97 -12.01 -15.34
C SER A 42 40.94 -12.75 -14.41
N HIS A 43 41.93 -12.05 -13.85
CA HIS A 43 42.90 -12.56 -12.90
C HIS A 43 43.34 -11.45 -11.96
N ASN A 44 44.08 -11.79 -10.90
CA ASN A 44 44.46 -10.84 -9.85
C ASN A 44 45.24 -9.66 -10.43
N ILE A 45 44.81 -8.43 -10.12
CA ILE A 45 45.39 -7.16 -10.56
C ILE A 45 45.83 -6.27 -9.38
N VAL A 46 45.92 -6.82 -8.18
CA VAL A 46 46.24 -6.05 -6.95
C VAL A 46 47.60 -5.35 -7.07
N THR A 47 48.60 -6.03 -7.61
CA THR A 47 49.96 -5.48 -7.80
C THR A 47 49.93 -4.30 -8.77
N GLU A 48 49.31 -4.47 -9.91
CA GLU A 48 49.19 -3.46 -10.98
C GLU A 48 48.45 -2.23 -10.50
N VAL A 49 47.32 -2.40 -9.78
CA VAL A 49 46.57 -1.30 -9.18
C VAL A 49 47.43 -0.54 -8.16
N THR A 50 48.22 -1.25 -7.35
CA THR A 50 49.12 -0.64 -6.36
C THR A 50 50.25 0.16 -7.03
N GLU A 51 50.84 -0.35 -8.12
CA GLU A 51 51.85 0.36 -8.92
C GLU A 51 51.31 1.64 -9.59
N LEU A 52 49.98 1.70 -9.80
CA LEU A 52 49.25 2.87 -10.29
C LEU A 52 48.81 3.83 -9.16
N ASN A 53 49.38 3.71 -7.96
CA ASN A 53 48.97 4.48 -6.77
C ASN A 53 47.49 4.32 -6.41
N GLY A 54 46.91 3.17 -6.76
CA GLY A 54 45.55 2.82 -6.43
C GLY A 54 45.45 1.82 -5.29
N SER A 55 44.22 1.56 -4.88
CA SER A 55 43.88 0.46 -3.98
C SER A 55 42.66 -0.28 -4.53
N ILE A 56 42.58 -1.59 -4.27
CA ILE A 56 41.47 -2.42 -4.72
C ILE A 56 40.87 -3.18 -3.53
N LYS A 57 39.55 -3.17 -3.46
CA LYS A 57 38.76 -4.08 -2.61
C LYS A 57 38.21 -5.16 -3.52
N GLU A 58 38.74 -6.36 -3.43
CA GLU A 58 38.28 -7.49 -4.23
C GLU A 58 36.85 -7.91 -3.83
N LEU A 59 36.02 -8.19 -4.82
CA LEU A 59 34.69 -8.75 -4.69
C LEU A 59 34.63 -10.11 -5.36
N LEU A 60 33.63 -10.91 -5.03
CA LEU A 60 33.43 -12.22 -5.66
C LEU A 60 33.15 -12.08 -7.17
N GLY A 61 33.52 -13.12 -7.94
CA GLY A 61 33.18 -13.19 -9.37
C GLY A 61 34.08 -12.38 -10.29
N GLY A 62 35.28 -11.96 -9.84
CA GLY A 62 36.25 -11.19 -10.66
C GLY A 62 35.85 -9.72 -10.77
N TYR A 63 35.26 -9.16 -9.73
CA TYR A 63 34.99 -7.74 -9.58
C TYR A 63 35.80 -7.12 -8.46
N GLY A 64 36.07 -5.83 -8.56
CA GLY A 64 36.74 -5.06 -7.52
C GLY A 64 36.31 -3.60 -7.51
N LEU A 65 36.33 -2.99 -6.33
CA LEU A 65 36.22 -1.55 -6.17
C LEU A 65 37.62 -0.97 -6.13
N VAL A 66 38.00 -0.24 -7.18
CA VAL A 66 39.35 0.35 -7.34
C VAL A 66 39.27 1.84 -7.05
N ARG A 67 40.08 2.30 -6.10
CA ARG A 67 40.29 3.73 -5.85
C ARG A 67 41.61 4.12 -6.50
N ILE A 68 41.59 5.06 -7.44
CA ILE A 68 42.74 5.40 -8.28
C ILE A 68 42.75 6.89 -8.64
N PRO A 69 43.94 7.55 -8.69
CA PRO A 69 44.05 8.91 -9.23
C PRO A 69 43.57 8.99 -10.69
N ARG A 70 42.92 10.11 -11.04
CA ARG A 70 42.40 10.33 -12.39
C ARG A 70 43.40 10.04 -13.49
N GLU A 71 44.64 10.50 -13.34
CA GLU A 71 45.70 10.39 -14.33
C GLU A 71 46.12 8.94 -14.63
N ASN A 72 45.77 7.99 -13.78
CA ASN A 72 46.14 6.58 -13.93
C ASN A 72 44.99 5.69 -14.42
N ILE A 73 43.80 6.24 -14.70
CA ILE A 73 42.64 5.46 -15.16
C ILE A 73 42.88 4.82 -16.53
N ASP A 74 43.46 5.56 -17.47
CA ASP A 74 43.79 5.05 -18.81
C ASP A 74 44.81 3.88 -18.72
N ARG A 75 45.79 4.01 -17.85
CA ARG A 75 46.79 2.94 -17.59
C ARG A 75 46.14 1.72 -16.94
N LEU A 76 45.16 1.93 -16.05
CA LEU A 76 44.39 0.85 -15.48
C LEU A 76 43.60 0.09 -16.56
N ALA A 77 43.00 0.80 -17.53
CA ALA A 77 42.32 0.17 -18.65
C ALA A 77 43.22 -0.63 -19.58
N GLU A 78 44.50 -0.22 -19.69
CA GLU A 78 45.54 -0.93 -20.46
C GLU A 78 46.13 -2.14 -19.72
N THR A 79 45.90 -2.24 -18.41
CA THR A 79 46.41 -3.34 -17.59
C THR A 79 45.86 -4.68 -18.08
N ASP A 80 46.78 -5.67 -18.18
CA ASP A 80 46.39 -7.04 -18.51
C ASP A 80 45.46 -7.59 -17.40
N GLY A 81 44.44 -8.30 -17.81
CA GLY A 81 43.42 -8.80 -16.88
C GLY A 81 42.27 -7.86 -16.60
N VAL A 82 42.37 -6.56 -16.81
CA VAL A 82 41.23 -5.63 -16.73
C VAL A 82 40.32 -5.81 -17.95
N LEU A 83 39.08 -6.19 -17.69
CA LEU A 83 38.10 -6.46 -18.72
C LEU A 83 37.22 -5.24 -18.98
N PHE A 84 36.74 -4.55 -17.91
CA PHE A 84 35.88 -3.40 -18.00
C PHE A 84 35.98 -2.53 -16.76
N ILE A 85 35.81 -1.21 -16.93
CA ILE A 85 35.82 -0.20 -15.87
C ILE A 85 34.53 0.62 -15.98
N GLU A 86 33.76 0.69 -14.90
CA GLU A 86 32.51 1.43 -14.82
C GLU A 86 32.55 2.44 -13.67
N LYS A 87 32.02 3.62 -13.91
CA LYS A 87 31.77 4.60 -12.85
C LYS A 87 30.61 4.13 -11.97
N PRO A 88 30.71 4.22 -10.62
CA PRO A 88 29.56 3.95 -9.77
C PRO A 88 28.45 4.93 -10.07
N ARG A 89 27.22 4.47 -9.91
CA ARG A 89 26.01 5.27 -10.11
C ARG A 89 25.41 5.66 -8.78
N SER A 90 24.80 6.84 -8.73
CA SER A 90 24.06 7.29 -7.56
C SER A 90 22.87 6.38 -7.30
N LEU A 91 22.78 5.86 -6.09
CA LEU A 91 21.61 5.17 -5.58
C LEU A 91 20.87 6.16 -4.68
N GLN A 92 19.73 6.67 -5.13
CA GLN A 92 18.88 7.51 -4.30
C GLN A 92 17.89 6.64 -3.54
N TYR A 93 17.62 7.00 -2.28
CA TYR A 93 16.51 6.43 -1.54
C TYR A 93 15.21 6.81 -2.24
N GLU A 94 14.47 5.83 -2.71
CA GLU A 94 13.22 6.06 -3.48
C GLU A 94 12.16 6.78 -2.66
N LEU A 95 12.19 6.68 -1.33
CA LEU A 95 11.31 7.43 -0.44
C LEU A 95 11.51 8.95 -0.61
N LEU A 96 12.76 9.42 -0.71
CA LEU A 96 13.05 10.85 -0.94
C LEU A 96 12.48 11.32 -2.28
N TYR A 97 12.69 10.55 -3.36
CA TYR A 97 12.11 10.87 -4.67
C TYR A 97 10.58 10.96 -4.61
N SER A 98 9.93 10.03 -3.95
CA SER A 98 8.47 10.02 -3.80
C SER A 98 7.94 11.23 -3.01
N LYS A 99 8.70 11.74 -2.04
CA LYS A 99 8.40 12.99 -1.33
C LYS A 99 8.52 14.20 -2.27
N ILE A 100 9.57 14.26 -3.07
CA ILE A 100 9.79 15.35 -4.04
C ILE A 100 8.65 15.43 -5.05
N ILE A 101 8.27 14.34 -5.69
CA ILE A 101 7.19 14.33 -6.69
C ILE A 101 5.81 14.59 -6.09
N SER A 102 5.64 14.40 -4.78
CA SER A 102 4.44 14.77 -4.02
C SER A 102 4.51 16.21 -3.45
N CYS A 103 5.40 17.03 -3.95
CA CYS A 103 5.63 18.44 -3.57
C CYS A 103 5.98 18.64 -2.09
N MET A 104 6.39 17.61 -1.34
CA MET A 104 6.56 17.71 0.11
C MET A 104 7.88 18.35 0.50
N GLU A 105 8.99 17.98 -0.16
CA GLU A 105 10.32 18.43 0.23
C GLU A 105 10.49 19.98 0.17
N PRO A 106 10.13 20.66 -0.93
CA PRO A 106 10.31 22.11 -0.99
C PRO A 106 9.48 22.88 0.02
N ASP A 107 8.23 22.46 0.23
CA ASP A 107 7.28 23.19 1.08
C ASP A 107 7.47 22.83 2.56
N VAL A 108 7.77 21.60 2.89
CA VAL A 108 8.10 21.16 4.25
C VAL A 108 9.39 21.83 4.73
N ASN A 109 10.44 21.83 3.90
CA ASN A 109 11.71 22.48 4.26
C ASN A 109 11.58 24.00 4.45
N LYS A 110 10.76 24.66 3.65
CA LYS A 110 10.52 26.11 3.78
C LYS A 110 9.65 26.46 4.98
N SER A 111 8.62 25.68 5.26
CA SER A 111 7.66 25.93 6.34
C SER A 111 8.15 25.44 7.70
N GLY A 112 9.12 24.53 7.73
CA GLY A 112 9.59 23.85 8.93
C GLY A 112 8.56 22.89 9.56
N ASN A 113 7.45 22.60 8.85
CA ASN A 113 6.41 21.67 9.31
C ASN A 113 6.86 20.23 9.09
N GLY A 114 6.68 19.38 10.09
CA GLY A 114 7.02 17.95 10.02
C GLY A 114 6.02 17.07 10.78
N GLY A 115 4.83 17.61 11.11
CA GLY A 115 3.80 16.94 11.89
C GLY A 115 3.96 17.11 13.41
N GLU A 116 4.74 18.11 13.87
CA GLU A 116 4.97 18.36 15.29
C GLU A 116 3.66 18.66 16.02
N GLY A 117 3.45 18.03 17.20
CA GLY A 117 2.22 18.19 17.98
C GLY A 117 1.04 17.34 17.49
N VAL A 118 1.17 16.60 16.38
CA VAL A 118 0.14 15.72 15.83
C VAL A 118 0.55 14.25 16.02
N TYR A 119 -0.39 13.39 16.33
CA TYR A 119 -0.17 11.95 16.33
C TYR A 119 -0.38 11.36 14.93
N VAL A 120 0.51 10.45 14.55
CA VAL A 120 0.28 9.52 13.44
C VAL A 120 0.02 8.14 14.03
N ALA A 121 -1.18 7.60 13.84
CA ALA A 121 -1.49 6.25 14.27
C ALA A 121 -1.35 5.28 13.08
N VAL A 122 -0.71 4.13 13.34
CA VAL A 122 -0.58 3.02 12.40
C VAL A 122 -1.22 1.79 13.05
N ILE A 123 -2.32 1.33 12.44
CA ILE A 123 -3.08 0.16 12.87
C ILE A 123 -2.75 -0.96 11.89
N ASP A 124 -1.83 -1.87 12.29
CA ASP A 124 -1.20 -2.80 11.36
C ASP A 124 -0.59 -4.02 12.08
N SER A 125 0.36 -4.71 11.46
CA SER A 125 1.04 -5.92 11.99
C SER A 125 1.99 -5.66 13.18
N GLY A 126 2.21 -4.40 13.54
CA GLY A 126 3.15 -3.99 14.60
C GLY A 126 4.24 -3.06 14.10
N ILE A 127 5.37 -2.99 14.80
CA ILE A 127 6.53 -2.16 14.45
C ILE A 127 7.82 -2.77 14.99
N ASP A 128 8.92 -2.64 14.28
CA ASP A 128 10.27 -2.79 14.85
C ASP A 128 10.67 -1.50 15.57
N TYR A 129 10.36 -1.40 16.85
CA TYR A 129 10.65 -0.21 17.67
C TYR A 129 12.15 0.05 17.90
N PHE A 130 13.03 -0.88 17.51
CA PHE A 130 14.48 -0.68 17.47
C PHE A 130 14.99 -0.08 16.16
N HIS A 131 14.11 0.04 15.15
CA HIS A 131 14.56 0.58 13.87
C HIS A 131 15.00 2.04 14.04
N PRO A 132 16.19 2.43 13.53
CA PRO A 132 16.74 3.79 13.69
C PRO A 132 15.80 4.90 13.20
N ASP A 133 14.92 4.58 12.27
CA ASP A 133 13.95 5.53 11.69
C ASP A 133 12.89 6.01 12.69
N PHE A 134 12.78 5.35 13.85
CA PHE A 134 11.84 5.73 14.93
C PHE A 134 12.54 6.27 16.18
N ILE A 135 13.85 6.45 16.14
CA ILE A 135 14.67 6.87 17.27
C ILE A 135 15.37 8.20 16.92
N VAL A 136 15.29 9.18 17.82
CA VAL A 136 15.98 10.48 17.72
C VAL A 136 16.72 10.70 19.04
N ASP A 137 18.00 11.01 18.97
CA ASP A 137 18.86 11.25 20.16
C ASP A 137 18.76 10.15 21.24
N GLY A 138 18.66 8.88 20.77
CA GLY A 138 18.54 7.71 21.65
C GLY A 138 17.17 7.51 22.29
N LYS A 139 16.16 8.29 21.92
CA LYS A 139 14.79 8.24 22.43
C LYS A 139 13.81 7.85 21.33
N THR A 140 12.80 7.04 21.68
CA THR A 140 11.75 6.67 20.73
C THR A 140 10.81 7.83 20.42
N ARG A 141 10.33 7.91 19.16
CA ARG A 141 9.20 8.75 18.77
C ARG A 141 7.85 8.03 18.88
N ILE A 142 7.86 6.76 19.25
CA ILE A 142 6.64 6.01 19.49
C ILE A 142 6.08 6.43 20.84
N ALA A 143 4.88 7.03 20.85
CA ALA A 143 4.22 7.50 22.05
C ALA A 143 3.62 6.34 22.87
N VAL A 144 3.07 5.37 22.16
CA VAL A 144 2.41 4.20 22.76
C VAL A 144 2.34 3.07 21.74
N ILE A 145 2.44 1.84 22.23
CA ILE A 145 2.12 0.62 21.49
C ILE A 145 0.98 -0.09 22.21
N TYR A 146 -0.10 -0.39 21.51
CA TYR A 146 -1.13 -1.30 21.95
C TYR A 146 -1.00 -2.63 21.21
N ASP A 147 -0.63 -3.67 21.92
CA ASP A 147 -0.63 -5.05 21.43
C ASP A 147 -1.99 -5.68 21.71
N GLU A 148 -2.84 -5.70 20.71
CA GLU A 148 -4.20 -6.20 20.82
C GLU A 148 -4.25 -7.72 21.08
N VAL A 149 -3.23 -8.46 20.63
CA VAL A 149 -3.14 -9.91 20.84
C VAL A 149 -3.03 -10.24 22.33
N THR A 150 -2.22 -9.48 23.04
CA THR A 150 -1.97 -9.69 24.48
C THR A 150 -2.79 -8.76 25.37
N GLY A 151 -3.47 -7.75 24.80
CA GLY A 151 -4.16 -6.68 25.52
C GLY A 151 -3.21 -5.73 26.26
N ARG A 152 -1.91 -5.75 25.96
CA ARG A 152 -0.91 -4.94 26.66
C ARG A 152 -0.72 -3.59 25.98
N VAL A 153 -0.54 -2.56 26.81
CA VAL A 153 -0.18 -1.22 26.39
C VAL A 153 1.23 -0.92 26.90
N TYR A 154 2.10 -0.50 25.99
CA TYR A 154 3.47 -0.09 26.32
C TYR A 154 3.59 1.42 26.11
N SER A 155 3.93 2.13 27.17
CA SER A 155 4.19 3.56 27.16
C SER A 155 5.51 3.89 26.45
N ARG A 156 5.73 5.16 26.15
CA ARG A 156 7.02 5.67 25.65
C ARG A 156 8.17 5.29 26.59
N GLU A 157 7.95 5.37 27.91
CA GLU A 157 8.95 5.01 28.91
C GLU A 157 9.31 3.52 28.85
N ASP A 158 8.32 2.64 28.70
CA ASP A 158 8.57 1.20 28.55
C ASP A 158 9.41 0.91 27.30
N ILE A 159 9.11 1.61 26.19
CA ILE A 159 9.84 1.45 24.93
C ILE A 159 11.27 1.99 25.06
N ASP A 160 11.46 3.16 25.64
CA ASP A 160 12.78 3.76 25.88
C ASP A 160 13.64 2.86 26.77
N ASN A 161 13.05 2.31 27.83
CA ASN A 161 13.73 1.36 28.72
C ASN A 161 14.12 0.08 27.98
N ALA A 162 13.21 -0.48 27.18
CA ALA A 162 13.50 -1.65 26.37
C ALA A 162 14.65 -1.40 25.35
N ILE A 163 14.69 -0.21 24.73
CA ILE A 163 15.77 0.20 23.83
C ILE A 163 17.11 0.30 24.60
N ALA A 164 17.10 0.96 25.75
CA ALA A 164 18.30 1.14 26.58
C ALA A 164 18.86 -0.21 27.10
N GLU A 165 17.99 -1.15 27.44
CA GLU A 165 18.32 -2.49 27.89
C GLU A 165 18.60 -3.50 26.76
N ASN A 166 18.47 -3.08 25.51
CA ASN A 166 18.50 -3.94 24.31
C ASN A 166 17.48 -5.10 24.38
N ASN A 167 16.32 -4.85 24.96
CA ASN A 167 15.24 -5.82 25.11
C ASN A 167 14.26 -5.75 23.94
N ARG A 168 14.27 -6.75 23.05
CA ARG A 168 13.43 -6.84 21.85
C ARG A 168 12.13 -7.61 22.06
N SER A 169 11.71 -7.84 23.31
CA SER A 169 10.61 -8.76 23.62
C SER A 169 9.24 -8.08 23.80
N LEU A 170 9.12 -6.74 23.69
CA LEU A 170 7.84 -6.07 23.87
C LEU A 170 6.84 -6.51 22.81
N ILE A 171 7.17 -6.29 21.55
CA ILE A 171 6.43 -6.75 20.38
C ILE A 171 7.38 -7.12 19.24
N MET A 172 6.86 -7.86 18.28
CA MET A 172 7.56 -8.17 17.04
C MET A 172 6.64 -7.90 15.85
N ASP A 173 7.15 -7.22 14.84
CA ASP A 173 6.51 -7.13 13.53
C ASP A 173 7.07 -8.24 12.63
N LYS A 174 6.40 -9.39 12.58
CA LYS A 174 6.87 -10.56 11.79
C LYS A 174 6.78 -10.33 10.29
N SER A 175 5.76 -9.60 9.84
CA SER A 175 5.54 -9.32 8.42
C SER A 175 6.43 -8.18 7.90
N GLY A 176 6.75 -7.24 8.76
CA GLY A 176 7.43 -5.99 8.43
C GLY A 176 6.54 -4.96 7.74
N HIS A 177 5.24 -5.26 7.56
CA HIS A 177 4.32 -4.37 6.87
C HIS A 177 4.07 -3.10 7.69
N GLY A 178 3.70 -3.24 8.98
CA GLY A 178 3.46 -2.09 9.86
C GLY A 178 4.70 -1.21 10.06
N THR A 179 5.90 -1.82 10.14
CA THR A 179 7.17 -1.09 10.19
C THR A 179 7.37 -0.24 8.94
N SER A 180 7.11 -0.80 7.76
CA SER A 180 7.22 -0.08 6.49
C SER A 180 6.22 1.06 6.39
N VAL A 181 4.96 0.82 6.72
CA VAL A 181 3.88 1.82 6.73
C VAL A 181 4.18 2.97 7.71
N ALA A 182 4.58 2.64 8.95
CA ALA A 182 4.95 3.64 9.96
C ALA A 182 6.14 4.50 9.52
N GLY A 183 7.14 3.86 8.87
CA GLY A 183 8.31 4.56 8.37
C GLY A 183 7.99 5.54 7.26
N VAL A 184 7.17 5.17 6.29
CA VAL A 184 6.73 6.08 5.22
C VAL A 184 5.92 7.24 5.79
N ALA A 185 4.97 6.98 6.71
CA ALA A 185 4.13 8.02 7.27
C ALA A 185 4.91 8.99 8.17
N ALA A 186 5.70 8.47 9.10
CA ALA A 186 6.24 9.24 10.21
C ALA A 186 7.65 8.80 10.67
N GLY A 187 8.39 7.99 9.91
CA GLY A 187 9.80 7.72 10.16
C GLY A 187 10.66 8.98 10.11
N ASN A 188 11.92 8.92 10.54
CA ASN A 188 12.85 10.05 10.46
C ASN A 188 13.06 10.50 9.00
N ASN A 189 12.99 9.54 8.06
CA ASN A 189 13.01 9.80 6.63
C ASN A 189 11.57 9.88 6.04
N GLY A 190 10.54 9.64 6.83
CA GLY A 190 9.14 9.67 6.45
C GLY A 190 8.60 11.07 6.18
N VAL A 191 7.31 11.16 5.89
CA VAL A 191 6.64 12.43 5.55
C VAL A 191 6.51 13.32 6.79
N ALA A 192 5.84 12.83 7.85
CA ALA A 192 5.61 13.55 9.11
C ALA A 192 6.72 13.25 10.15
N TYR A 193 7.95 13.54 9.80
CA TYR A 193 9.16 13.14 10.53
C TYR A 193 9.30 13.74 11.95
N LYS A 194 8.41 14.64 12.36
CA LYS A 194 8.33 15.20 13.72
C LYS A 194 7.11 14.72 14.51
N SER A 195 6.22 13.95 13.88
CA SER A 195 5.05 13.40 14.57
C SER A 195 5.46 12.34 15.59
N ASP A 196 4.74 12.29 16.69
CA ASP A 196 4.74 11.13 17.57
C ASP A 196 3.87 10.01 16.95
N ILE A 197 4.29 8.77 17.14
CA ILE A 197 3.67 7.60 16.51
C ILE A 197 2.86 6.82 17.55
N ILE A 198 1.62 6.48 17.22
CA ILE A 198 0.80 5.51 17.94
C ILE A 198 0.80 4.23 17.10
N VAL A 199 1.10 3.11 17.73
CA VAL A 199 1.09 1.80 17.08
C VAL A 199 0.01 0.94 17.69
N VAL A 200 -0.86 0.39 16.86
CA VAL A 200 -1.76 -0.69 17.25
C VAL A 200 -1.36 -1.94 16.48
N LYS A 201 -0.89 -2.95 17.20
CA LYS A 201 -0.56 -4.25 16.63
C LYS A 201 -1.81 -5.11 16.61
N LEU A 202 -2.32 -5.36 15.42
CA LEU A 202 -3.38 -6.33 15.15
C LEU A 202 -2.75 -7.72 15.00
N GLY A 203 -3.24 -8.76 15.60
CA GLY A 203 -2.91 -10.15 15.37
C GLY A 203 -1.45 -10.54 15.08
N GLU A 204 -1.16 -11.82 15.14
CA GLU A 204 0.18 -12.35 14.78
C GLU A 204 0.23 -12.93 13.37
N ASP A 205 -0.88 -13.43 12.88
CA ASP A 205 -1.06 -14.00 11.55
C ASP A 205 -1.77 -12.97 10.66
N ASN A 206 -1.59 -13.02 9.35
CA ASN A 206 -2.16 -12.06 8.40
C ASN A 206 -3.71 -12.03 8.34
N PHE A 207 -4.38 -12.54 9.39
CA PHE A 207 -5.83 -12.55 9.51
C PHE A 207 -6.28 -11.59 10.61
N PHE A 208 -6.74 -10.42 10.19
CA PHE A 208 -7.31 -9.43 11.10
C PHE A 208 -8.83 -9.43 10.94
N SER A 209 -9.55 -9.31 12.04
CA SER A 209 -11.00 -9.11 11.96
C SER A 209 -11.34 -7.62 11.95
N THR A 210 -12.48 -7.29 11.35
CA THR A 210 -13.02 -5.93 11.39
C THR A 210 -13.26 -5.45 12.82
N ALA A 211 -13.66 -6.35 13.73
CA ALA A 211 -13.82 -6.03 15.16
C ALA A 211 -12.52 -5.56 15.80
N ARG A 212 -11.41 -6.24 15.51
CA ARG A 212 -10.08 -5.87 15.99
C ARG A 212 -9.66 -4.50 15.44
N LEU A 213 -9.92 -4.26 14.16
CA LEU A 213 -9.61 -2.98 13.54
C LEU A 213 -10.43 -1.83 14.15
N MET A 214 -11.72 -2.08 14.48
CA MET A 214 -12.55 -1.10 15.20
C MET A 214 -11.99 -0.79 16.59
N GLU A 215 -11.56 -1.80 17.34
CA GLU A 215 -10.93 -1.63 18.65
C GLU A 215 -9.64 -0.82 18.56
N GLY A 216 -8.82 -1.10 17.54
CA GLY A 216 -7.59 -0.35 17.29
C GLY A 216 -7.83 1.12 16.97
N VAL A 217 -8.85 1.43 16.17
CA VAL A 217 -9.25 2.82 15.88
C VAL A 217 -9.76 3.52 17.14
N ASP A 218 -10.59 2.84 17.93
CA ASP A 218 -11.11 3.35 19.22
C ASP A 218 -9.98 3.69 20.19
N PHE A 219 -9.02 2.77 20.36
CA PHE A 219 -7.85 2.98 21.19
C PHE A 219 -7.03 4.21 20.75
N ALA A 220 -6.66 4.27 19.47
CA ALA A 220 -5.83 5.37 18.94
C ALA A 220 -6.52 6.73 19.11
N LEU A 221 -7.83 6.78 18.86
CA LEU A 221 -8.61 8.00 18.98
C LEU A 221 -8.74 8.44 20.45
N LYS A 222 -9.05 7.53 21.36
CA LYS A 222 -9.12 7.81 22.81
C LYS A 222 -7.78 8.31 23.34
N PHE A 223 -6.68 7.69 22.99
CA PHE A 223 -5.34 8.13 23.37
C PHE A 223 -5.06 9.56 22.91
N ALA A 224 -5.43 9.90 21.67
CA ALA A 224 -5.26 11.25 21.14
C ALA A 224 -6.15 12.29 21.87
N MET A 225 -7.39 11.91 22.20
CA MET A 225 -8.32 12.75 22.96
C MET A 225 -7.83 13.03 24.38
N GLU A 226 -7.37 12.02 25.10
CA GLU A 226 -6.81 12.12 26.47
C GLU A 226 -5.60 13.05 26.51
N ASN A 227 -4.78 13.05 25.45
CA ASN A 227 -3.62 13.90 25.31
C ASN A 227 -3.92 15.25 24.63
N ASN A 228 -5.19 15.53 24.31
CA ASN A 228 -5.66 16.76 23.64
C ASN A 228 -4.88 17.09 22.35
N ARG A 229 -4.55 16.09 21.54
CA ARG A 229 -3.78 16.24 20.29
C ARG A 229 -4.59 15.76 19.08
N PRO A 230 -4.48 16.42 17.91
CA PRO A 230 -5.04 15.92 16.67
C PRO A 230 -4.31 14.66 16.20
N ILE A 231 -4.98 13.86 15.38
CA ILE A 231 -4.48 12.55 14.95
C ILE A 231 -4.80 12.26 13.48
N ALA A 232 -3.81 11.75 12.75
CA ALA A 232 -3.97 11.13 11.44
C ALA A 232 -3.82 9.60 11.58
N ILE A 233 -4.86 8.86 11.23
CA ILE A 233 -4.94 7.40 11.39
C ILE A 233 -4.74 6.73 10.05
N ASN A 234 -3.74 5.86 9.93
CA ASN A 234 -3.46 5.05 8.76
C ASN A 234 -4.02 3.64 8.91
N ILE A 235 -4.83 3.21 7.95
CA ILE A 235 -5.32 1.85 7.80
C ILE A 235 -4.88 1.34 6.43
N SER A 236 -3.88 0.45 6.43
CA SER A 236 -3.34 -0.15 5.21
C SER A 236 -3.77 -1.62 5.05
N ILE A 237 -4.95 -1.93 5.54
CA ILE A 237 -5.54 -3.28 5.57
C ILE A 237 -6.98 -3.17 5.08
N GLY A 238 -7.44 -4.16 4.33
CA GLY A 238 -8.81 -4.21 3.84
C GLY A 238 -9.21 -5.60 3.37
N ASN A 239 -10.48 -5.75 3.01
CA ASN A 239 -11.05 -6.97 2.45
C ASN A 239 -12.09 -6.67 1.37
N ASN A 240 -12.58 -7.72 0.71
CA ASN A 240 -13.60 -7.61 -0.35
C ASN A 240 -14.97 -8.14 0.10
N TYR A 241 -15.24 -8.19 1.41
CA TYR A 241 -16.51 -8.65 1.93
C TYR A 241 -17.48 -7.48 2.17
N GLY A 242 -18.55 -7.41 1.39
CA GLY A 242 -19.59 -6.40 1.52
C GLY A 242 -20.08 -5.85 0.19
N ALA A 243 -21.04 -4.93 0.24
CA ALA A 243 -21.66 -4.32 -0.93
C ALA A 243 -20.78 -3.28 -1.66
N HIS A 244 -19.62 -2.96 -1.14
CA HIS A 244 -18.70 -1.92 -1.64
C HIS A 244 -19.38 -0.54 -1.85
N ASP A 245 -20.31 -0.20 -0.99
CA ASP A 245 -21.13 1.02 -1.05
C ASP A 245 -21.06 1.91 0.20
N GLY A 246 -20.20 1.55 1.17
CA GLY A 246 -20.01 2.31 2.40
C GLY A 246 -21.03 2.02 3.50
N THR A 247 -21.90 1.02 3.35
CA THR A 247 -23.03 0.78 4.26
C THR A 247 -22.81 -0.30 5.31
N SER A 248 -21.69 -1.02 5.28
CA SER A 248 -21.40 -2.00 6.33
C SER A 248 -21.29 -1.34 7.72
N LEU A 249 -21.56 -2.10 8.80
CA LEU A 249 -21.41 -1.56 10.16
C LEU A 249 -20.00 -1.06 10.45
N PHE A 250 -19.00 -1.73 9.89
CA PHE A 250 -17.61 -1.32 10.03
C PHE A 250 -17.36 0.04 9.36
N GLU A 251 -17.82 0.23 8.12
CA GLU A 251 -17.67 1.48 7.38
C GLU A 251 -18.40 2.63 8.04
N THR A 252 -19.65 2.39 8.46
CA THR A 252 -20.44 3.41 9.18
C THR A 252 -19.82 3.76 10.55
N TYR A 253 -19.19 2.79 11.25
CA TYR A 253 -18.42 3.08 12.45
C TYR A 253 -17.25 4.02 12.15
N ILE A 254 -16.46 3.72 11.12
CA ILE A 254 -15.32 4.57 10.72
C ILE A 254 -15.79 5.98 10.36
N ASP A 255 -16.89 6.10 9.61
CA ASP A 255 -17.48 7.40 9.28
C ASP A 255 -17.92 8.18 10.54
N ASN A 256 -18.52 7.52 11.51
CA ASN A 256 -18.98 8.15 12.75
C ASN A 256 -17.80 8.61 13.63
N VAL A 257 -16.73 7.84 13.74
CA VAL A 257 -15.57 8.25 14.57
C VAL A 257 -14.82 9.43 13.99
N THR A 258 -14.90 9.68 12.68
CA THR A 258 -14.30 10.88 12.06
C THR A 258 -14.97 12.18 12.54
N GLU A 259 -16.16 12.13 13.12
CA GLU A 259 -16.87 13.30 13.68
C GLU A 259 -16.55 13.57 15.15
N ILE A 260 -15.95 12.61 15.87
CA ILE A 260 -15.82 12.68 17.34
C ILE A 260 -14.69 13.60 17.77
N TRP A 261 -13.59 13.63 17.01
CA TRP A 261 -12.37 14.38 17.38
C TRP A 261 -11.70 15.00 16.15
N LYS A 262 -10.62 15.75 16.40
CA LYS A 262 -9.77 16.33 15.34
C LYS A 262 -8.94 15.22 14.68
N ASN A 263 -9.56 14.47 13.80
CA ASN A 263 -8.93 13.31 13.16
C ASN A 263 -9.19 13.27 11.65
N ASN A 264 -8.37 12.48 10.95
CA ASN A 264 -8.64 11.95 9.62
C ASN A 264 -8.22 10.49 9.60
N VAL A 265 -9.05 9.65 8.99
CA VAL A 265 -8.75 8.26 8.70
C VAL A 265 -8.38 8.13 7.22
N ILE A 266 -7.19 7.59 6.97
CA ILE A 266 -6.61 7.42 5.64
C ILE A 266 -6.49 5.92 5.35
N VAL A 267 -7.03 5.50 4.19
CA VAL A 267 -7.16 4.08 3.84
C VAL A 267 -6.61 3.82 2.45
N GLY A 268 -5.86 2.72 2.28
CA GLY A 268 -5.43 2.26 0.97
C GLY A 268 -6.61 1.72 0.15
N ALA A 269 -6.59 1.97 -1.16
CA ALA A 269 -7.67 1.60 -2.08
C ALA A 269 -7.83 0.08 -2.32
N GLY A 270 -6.83 -0.74 -1.90
CA GLY A 270 -6.76 -2.16 -2.22
C GLY A 270 -5.81 -2.47 -3.38
N ASN A 271 -5.42 -3.73 -3.51
CA ASN A 271 -4.40 -4.18 -4.47
C ASN A 271 -4.92 -5.29 -5.41
N GLU A 272 -6.22 -5.36 -5.62
CA GLU A 272 -6.89 -6.48 -6.28
C GLU A 272 -7.49 -6.13 -7.65
N ALA A 273 -7.31 -4.91 -8.17
CA ALA A 273 -7.93 -4.50 -9.44
C ALA A 273 -7.51 -5.35 -10.65
N ASP A 274 -6.33 -5.97 -10.59
CA ASP A 274 -5.80 -6.87 -11.62
C ASP A 274 -5.97 -8.37 -11.30
N LYS A 275 -6.64 -8.72 -10.19
CA LYS A 275 -6.77 -10.11 -9.68
C LYS A 275 -8.00 -10.85 -10.19
N ARG A 276 -8.81 -10.25 -11.03
CA ARG A 276 -10.04 -10.86 -11.58
C ARG A 276 -11.07 -11.28 -10.52
N ILE A 277 -11.14 -10.54 -9.40
CA ILE A 277 -11.98 -10.88 -8.26
C ILE A 277 -13.39 -10.32 -8.34
N HIS A 278 -13.67 -9.41 -9.29
CA HIS A 278 -14.96 -8.77 -9.46
C HIS A 278 -15.49 -8.92 -10.87
N THR A 279 -16.80 -9.11 -10.97
CA THR A 279 -17.55 -9.08 -12.24
C THR A 279 -18.94 -8.49 -12.05
N VAL A 280 -19.58 -8.15 -13.16
CA VAL A 280 -20.95 -7.62 -13.20
C VAL A 280 -21.78 -8.44 -14.17
N VAL A 281 -22.91 -8.94 -13.70
CA VAL A 281 -23.96 -9.53 -14.53
C VAL A 281 -25.05 -8.49 -14.77
N LYS A 282 -25.44 -8.31 -16.04
CA LYS A 282 -26.58 -7.46 -16.40
C LYS A 282 -27.76 -8.35 -16.80
N LEU A 283 -28.64 -8.56 -15.85
CA LEU A 283 -29.80 -9.41 -16.02
C LEU A 283 -31.02 -8.57 -16.48
N ASN A 284 -31.61 -8.99 -17.58
CA ASN A 284 -32.82 -8.42 -18.14
C ASN A 284 -33.91 -9.51 -18.25
N ASP A 285 -34.49 -9.68 -19.44
CA ASP A 285 -35.55 -10.67 -19.71
C ASP A 285 -35.03 -12.07 -20.09
N ARG A 286 -33.70 -12.25 -20.13
CA ARG A 286 -33.04 -13.51 -20.51
C ARG A 286 -32.13 -13.98 -19.41
N SER A 287 -31.94 -15.30 -19.34
CA SER A 287 -30.93 -15.90 -18.46
C SER A 287 -29.53 -15.45 -18.86
N GLU A 288 -28.74 -15.19 -17.86
CA GLU A 288 -27.32 -14.81 -17.98
C GLU A 288 -26.45 -15.80 -17.20
N MET A 289 -25.21 -15.94 -17.61
CA MET A 289 -24.25 -16.85 -17.01
C MET A 289 -23.02 -16.10 -16.55
N CYS A 290 -22.57 -16.44 -15.36
CA CYS A 290 -21.27 -16.00 -14.82
C CYS A 290 -20.36 -17.21 -14.66
N GLU A 291 -19.17 -17.16 -15.24
CA GLU A 291 -18.15 -18.19 -15.10
C GLU A 291 -16.98 -17.69 -14.24
N PHE A 292 -16.46 -18.59 -13.41
CA PHE A 292 -15.22 -18.37 -12.68
C PHE A 292 -14.35 -19.64 -12.70
N ILE A 293 -13.06 -19.44 -12.66
CA ILE A 293 -12.07 -20.51 -12.57
C ILE A 293 -11.63 -20.64 -11.13
N VAL A 294 -11.62 -21.85 -10.61
CA VAL A 294 -10.95 -22.22 -9.36
C VAL A 294 -9.62 -22.86 -9.73
N GLY A 295 -8.52 -22.27 -9.29
CA GLY A 295 -7.18 -22.80 -9.46
C GLY A 295 -6.89 -23.97 -8.53
N ASN A 296 -5.69 -24.53 -8.63
CA ASN A 296 -5.26 -25.59 -7.73
C ASN A 296 -4.96 -25.04 -6.33
N TYR A 297 -5.21 -25.88 -5.30
CA TYR A 297 -4.86 -25.58 -3.90
C TYR A 297 -5.70 -24.50 -3.20
N GLU A 298 -6.91 -24.22 -3.70
CA GLU A 298 -7.85 -23.35 -2.98
C GLU A 298 -8.48 -24.11 -1.81
N GLU A 299 -8.31 -23.61 -0.59
CA GLU A 299 -8.84 -24.24 0.63
C GLU A 299 -10.34 -23.99 0.82
N SER A 300 -10.86 -22.90 0.29
CA SER A 300 -12.28 -22.58 0.20
C SER A 300 -12.49 -21.44 -0.77
N ILE A 301 -13.71 -21.31 -1.29
CA ILE A 301 -14.12 -20.17 -2.15
C ILE A 301 -15.39 -19.57 -1.57
N ALA A 302 -15.40 -18.25 -1.45
CA ALA A 302 -16.60 -17.50 -1.14
C ALA A 302 -16.93 -16.56 -2.30
N ILE A 303 -18.19 -16.56 -2.73
CA ILE A 303 -18.69 -15.64 -3.76
C ILE A 303 -19.83 -14.86 -3.15
N GLN A 304 -19.65 -13.55 -3.08
CA GLN A 304 -20.71 -12.63 -2.69
C GLN A 304 -21.38 -12.06 -3.94
N ILE A 305 -22.68 -12.19 -4.00
CA ILE A 305 -23.54 -11.65 -5.06
C ILE A 305 -24.40 -10.57 -4.42
N TRP A 306 -24.23 -9.34 -4.89
CA TRP A 306 -24.98 -8.21 -4.40
C TRP A 306 -25.95 -7.70 -5.45
N LYS A 307 -27.24 -7.67 -5.11
CA LYS A 307 -28.33 -7.24 -5.97
C LYS A 307 -29.17 -6.17 -5.28
N ARG A 308 -29.97 -5.46 -6.06
CA ARG A 308 -31.02 -4.61 -5.51
C ARG A 308 -32.13 -5.47 -4.90
N TYR A 309 -32.67 -5.07 -3.77
CA TYR A 309 -33.74 -5.79 -3.08
C TYR A 309 -34.95 -6.08 -3.97
N TRP A 310 -35.29 -5.16 -4.86
CA TRP A 310 -36.43 -5.25 -5.75
C TRP A 310 -36.23 -6.06 -7.04
N ASP A 311 -35.06 -6.62 -7.26
CA ASP A 311 -34.77 -7.53 -8.38
C ASP A 311 -34.92 -8.97 -7.92
N ASP A 312 -35.83 -9.71 -8.54
CA ASP A 312 -36.08 -11.12 -8.25
C ASP A 312 -35.57 -12.00 -9.40
N PHE A 313 -34.78 -12.99 -9.06
CA PHE A 313 -34.23 -14.00 -9.97
C PHE A 313 -33.89 -15.28 -9.22
N ASN A 314 -33.73 -16.37 -9.96
CA ASN A 314 -33.24 -17.63 -9.42
C ASN A 314 -31.80 -17.87 -9.87
N ILE A 315 -31.04 -18.61 -9.07
CA ILE A 315 -29.67 -19.02 -9.43
C ILE A 315 -29.57 -20.54 -9.45
N GLU A 316 -28.70 -21.04 -10.34
CA GLU A 316 -28.28 -22.43 -10.39
C GLU A 316 -26.75 -22.47 -10.45
N ILE A 317 -26.14 -23.32 -9.66
CA ILE A 317 -24.67 -23.48 -9.58
C ILE A 317 -24.30 -24.77 -10.32
N GLU A 318 -23.34 -24.68 -11.26
CA GLU A 318 -22.79 -25.84 -11.94
C GLU A 318 -21.32 -26.03 -11.55
N THR A 319 -20.99 -27.24 -11.10
CA THR A 319 -19.63 -27.64 -10.74
C THR A 319 -18.78 -27.98 -11.97
N PRO A 320 -17.44 -28.03 -11.85
CA PRO A 320 -16.59 -28.54 -12.95
C PRO A 320 -16.88 -29.95 -13.40
N SER A 321 -17.55 -30.75 -12.56
CA SER A 321 -18.00 -32.11 -12.87
C SER A 321 -19.33 -32.15 -13.64
N GLY A 322 -19.99 -31.00 -13.86
CA GLY A 322 -21.26 -30.86 -14.54
C GLY A 322 -22.49 -31.13 -13.65
N GLU A 323 -22.32 -31.19 -12.33
CA GLU A 323 -23.43 -31.30 -11.39
C GLU A 323 -24.08 -29.93 -11.22
N ARG A 324 -25.43 -29.89 -11.18
CA ARG A 324 -26.23 -28.66 -11.14
C ARG A 324 -27.08 -28.61 -9.89
N TYR A 325 -27.05 -27.47 -9.23
CA TYR A 325 -27.74 -27.20 -7.97
C TYR A 325 -28.61 -25.95 -8.09
N ALA A 326 -29.91 -26.12 -8.25
CA ALA A 326 -30.85 -25.01 -8.27
C ALA A 326 -31.10 -24.53 -6.85
N VAL A 327 -30.83 -23.26 -6.58
CA VAL A 327 -31.07 -22.66 -5.26
C VAL A 327 -32.55 -22.37 -5.11
N PRO A 328 -33.22 -22.85 -4.04
CA PRO A 328 -34.63 -22.60 -3.81
C PRO A 328 -34.93 -21.10 -3.68
N LYS A 329 -36.15 -20.70 -4.06
CA LYS A 329 -36.61 -19.33 -3.86
C LYS A 329 -36.81 -19.04 -2.37
N GLY A 330 -36.48 -17.82 -1.98
CA GLY A 330 -36.74 -17.28 -0.65
C GLY A 330 -35.48 -17.05 0.17
N GLU A 331 -35.65 -16.37 1.26
CA GLU A 331 -34.58 -16.10 2.22
C GLU A 331 -34.25 -17.36 3.02
N GLY A 332 -32.98 -17.58 3.31
CA GLY A 332 -32.56 -18.71 4.11
C GLY A 332 -31.18 -19.26 3.77
N ILE A 333 -30.86 -20.39 4.36
CA ILE A 333 -29.61 -21.12 4.14
C ILE A 333 -29.95 -22.44 3.45
N TYR A 334 -29.26 -22.71 2.35
CA TYR A 334 -29.41 -23.93 1.57
C TYR A 334 -28.07 -24.65 1.51
N GLU A 335 -28.11 -25.97 1.67
CA GLU A 335 -26.94 -26.84 1.64
C GLU A 335 -27.06 -27.84 0.49
N PHE A 336 -25.98 -27.98 -0.26
CA PHE A 336 -25.86 -28.97 -1.32
C PHE A 336 -24.55 -29.75 -1.10
N LYS A 337 -24.61 -31.04 -1.40
CA LYS A 337 -23.45 -31.92 -1.38
C LYS A 337 -23.14 -32.36 -2.80
N SER A 338 -21.98 -31.95 -3.30
CA SER A 338 -21.40 -32.49 -4.55
C SER A 338 -20.56 -33.73 -4.26
N LEU A 339 -19.93 -34.30 -5.30
CA LEU A 339 -18.98 -35.39 -5.13
C LEU A 339 -17.77 -35.00 -4.25
N ASP A 340 -17.28 -33.79 -4.43
CA ASP A 340 -16.02 -33.32 -3.84
C ASP A 340 -16.18 -32.16 -2.84
N GLU A 341 -17.36 -31.48 -2.79
CA GLU A 341 -17.58 -30.26 -2.00
C GLU A 341 -18.93 -30.23 -1.27
N PHE A 342 -18.97 -29.43 -0.21
CA PHE A 342 -20.17 -28.84 0.37
C PHE A 342 -20.35 -27.43 -0.18
N ILE A 343 -21.56 -27.13 -0.65
CA ILE A 343 -21.92 -25.82 -1.18
C ILE A 343 -23.02 -25.25 -0.28
N TYR A 344 -22.71 -24.21 0.48
CA TYR A 344 -23.67 -23.49 1.30
C TYR A 344 -24.05 -22.21 0.58
N VAL A 345 -25.35 -21.94 0.51
CA VAL A 345 -25.88 -20.73 -0.11
C VAL A 345 -26.76 -20.01 0.90
N TYR A 346 -26.37 -18.81 1.29
CA TYR A 346 -27.20 -17.90 2.04
C TYR A 346 -27.91 -16.96 1.07
N VAL A 347 -29.21 -16.84 1.16
CA VAL A 347 -30.03 -15.87 0.44
C VAL A 347 -30.57 -14.89 1.46
N GLY A 348 -30.08 -13.65 1.43
CA GLY A 348 -30.43 -12.60 2.37
C GLY A 348 -31.45 -11.61 1.82
N THR A 349 -31.86 -10.70 2.68
CA THR A 349 -32.80 -9.61 2.38
C THR A 349 -32.12 -8.26 2.58
N ALA A 350 -32.80 -7.17 2.21
CA ALA A 350 -32.37 -5.82 2.54
C ALA A 350 -32.39 -5.58 4.05
N THR A 351 -31.46 -4.77 4.53
CA THR A 351 -31.36 -4.39 5.93
C THR A 351 -31.87 -2.96 6.15
N PRO A 352 -32.12 -2.50 7.40
CA PRO A 352 -32.42 -1.09 7.66
C PRO A 352 -31.34 -0.10 7.20
N TYR A 353 -30.14 -0.60 6.92
CA TYR A 353 -28.97 0.21 6.55
C TYR A 353 -28.61 0.15 5.06
N SER A 354 -29.11 -0.87 4.34
CA SER A 354 -28.84 -1.05 2.91
C SER A 354 -30.05 -1.64 2.19
N TYR A 355 -30.40 -1.04 1.04
CA TYR A 355 -31.40 -1.59 0.12
C TYR A 355 -30.82 -2.67 -0.82
N ASN A 356 -29.55 -2.98 -0.71
CA ASN A 356 -28.93 -4.12 -1.36
C ASN A 356 -29.19 -5.39 -0.54
N SER A 357 -29.36 -6.50 -1.21
CA SER A 357 -29.42 -7.82 -0.59
C SER A 357 -28.30 -8.71 -1.10
N GLU A 358 -27.81 -9.55 -0.22
CA GLU A 358 -26.69 -10.45 -0.47
C GLU A 358 -27.19 -11.87 -0.79
N ILE A 359 -26.52 -12.52 -1.74
CA ILE A 359 -26.48 -13.99 -1.83
C ILE A 359 -25.02 -14.38 -1.63
N LEU A 360 -24.73 -15.16 -0.60
CA LEU A 360 -23.38 -15.66 -0.31
C LEU A 360 -23.31 -17.15 -0.66
N ILE A 361 -22.40 -17.50 -1.53
CA ILE A 361 -22.07 -18.89 -1.88
C ILE A 361 -20.73 -19.23 -1.23
N GLN A 362 -20.72 -20.23 -0.36
CA GLN A 362 -19.51 -20.75 0.27
C GLN A 362 -19.27 -22.18 -0.20
N ILE A 363 -18.12 -22.39 -0.86
CA ILE A 363 -17.69 -23.69 -1.35
C ILE A 363 -16.58 -24.22 -0.44
N ILE A 364 -16.83 -25.34 0.20
CA ILE A 364 -15.91 -25.98 1.16
C ILE A 364 -15.60 -27.38 0.63
N PRO A 365 -14.33 -27.75 0.48
CA PRO A 365 -13.98 -29.08 -0.01
C PRO A 365 -14.33 -30.17 1.03
N ASP A 366 -14.73 -31.33 0.57
CA ASP A 366 -14.87 -32.53 1.39
C ASP A 366 -13.49 -33.13 1.76
N ASN A 367 -12.49 -32.82 0.93
CA ASN A 367 -11.09 -33.19 1.15
C ASN A 367 -10.28 -31.95 1.60
N VAL A 368 -9.11 -31.70 0.99
CA VAL A 368 -8.21 -30.62 1.37
C VAL A 368 -8.44 -29.37 0.54
N TYR A 369 -8.73 -29.50 -0.74
CA TYR A 369 -8.84 -28.40 -1.68
C TYR A 369 -10.11 -28.49 -2.52
N VAL A 370 -10.66 -27.31 -2.86
CA VAL A 370 -11.81 -27.17 -3.76
C VAL A 370 -11.43 -27.69 -5.16
N LYS A 371 -12.36 -28.34 -5.82
CA LYS A 371 -12.21 -28.86 -7.19
C LYS A 371 -11.80 -27.76 -8.15
N SER A 372 -10.62 -27.88 -8.70
CA SER A 372 -10.14 -26.97 -9.72
C SER A 372 -10.90 -27.14 -11.04
N GLY A 373 -11.12 -26.04 -11.73
CA GLY A 373 -11.84 -26.04 -13.02
C GLY A 373 -12.77 -24.85 -13.16
N ILE A 374 -13.65 -24.94 -14.15
CA ILE A 374 -14.64 -23.91 -14.45
C ILE A 374 -15.92 -24.20 -13.68
N TRP A 375 -16.32 -23.26 -12.88
CA TRP A 375 -17.61 -23.21 -12.19
C TRP A 375 -18.51 -22.20 -12.88
N GLN A 376 -19.83 -22.43 -12.86
CA GLN A 376 -20.80 -21.54 -13.48
C GLN A 376 -21.93 -21.19 -12.49
N ILE A 377 -22.41 -19.96 -12.58
CA ILE A 377 -23.62 -19.50 -11.91
C ILE A 377 -24.58 -18.99 -12.99
N MET A 378 -25.70 -19.67 -13.13
CA MET A 378 -26.78 -19.26 -14.02
C MET A 378 -27.77 -18.37 -13.28
N PHE A 379 -28.19 -17.29 -13.91
CA PHE A 379 -29.18 -16.34 -13.41
C PHE A 379 -30.44 -16.42 -14.28
N TYR A 380 -31.56 -16.72 -13.68
CA TYR A 380 -32.84 -16.81 -14.35
C TYR A 380 -33.76 -15.69 -13.88
N PRO A 381 -34.07 -14.68 -14.71
CA PRO A 381 -34.88 -13.53 -14.30
C PRO A 381 -36.32 -13.94 -13.96
N ASP A 382 -36.89 -13.28 -12.92
CA ASP A 382 -38.29 -13.41 -12.56
C ASP A 382 -38.99 -12.02 -12.63
N SER A 383 -38.48 -11.04 -11.86
CA SER A 383 -38.96 -9.64 -11.89
C SER A 383 -37.75 -8.71 -11.75
N ILE A 384 -37.32 -8.09 -12.83
CA ILE A 384 -36.14 -7.26 -12.88
C ILE A 384 -36.51 -5.80 -13.09
N LYS A 385 -35.95 -4.92 -12.25
CA LYS A 385 -36.11 -3.46 -12.32
C LYS A 385 -34.82 -2.71 -12.60
N ASP A 386 -33.68 -3.14 -11.98
CA ASP A 386 -32.34 -2.60 -12.19
C ASP A 386 -31.49 -3.59 -13.00
N GLY A 387 -31.43 -4.83 -12.56
CA GLY A 387 -30.73 -5.92 -13.19
C GLY A 387 -29.20 -5.85 -13.14
N ASN A 388 -28.63 -4.90 -12.39
CA ASN A 388 -27.21 -4.86 -12.17
C ASN A 388 -26.86 -5.69 -10.93
N ILE A 389 -26.07 -6.74 -11.15
CA ILE A 389 -25.66 -7.69 -10.12
C ILE A 389 -24.14 -7.67 -10.08
N ASP A 390 -23.60 -7.27 -8.94
CA ASP A 390 -22.16 -7.27 -8.71
C ASP A 390 -21.74 -8.54 -7.97
N LEU A 391 -20.65 -9.17 -8.39
CA LEU A 391 -20.11 -10.38 -7.77
C LEU A 391 -18.65 -10.18 -7.40
N TRP A 392 -18.32 -10.58 -6.17
CA TRP A 392 -16.92 -10.63 -5.69
C TRP A 392 -16.58 -12.06 -5.27
N ILE A 393 -15.34 -12.46 -5.55
CA ILE A 393 -14.79 -13.76 -5.15
C ILE A 393 -13.67 -13.56 -4.15
N SER A 394 -13.68 -14.36 -3.09
CA SER A 394 -12.62 -14.42 -2.10
C SER A 394 -12.42 -15.85 -1.60
N GLY A 395 -11.31 -16.11 -0.95
CA GLY A 395 -10.99 -17.39 -0.34
C GLY A 395 -10.49 -17.21 1.08
N ARG A 396 -10.21 -18.33 1.74
CA ARG A 396 -9.67 -18.34 3.12
C ARG A 396 -8.29 -17.69 3.20
N THR A 397 -7.48 -17.85 2.14
CA THR A 397 -6.17 -17.24 1.97
C THR A 397 -6.18 -16.35 0.73
N MET A 398 -5.06 -15.74 0.38
CA MET A 398 -4.95 -15.07 -0.92
C MET A 398 -5.18 -16.08 -2.04
N LEU A 399 -6.11 -15.76 -2.94
CA LEU A 399 -6.43 -16.60 -4.09
C LEU A 399 -5.20 -16.83 -4.97
N THR A 400 -5.09 -18.01 -5.54
CA THR A 400 -4.07 -18.32 -6.52
C THR A 400 -4.25 -17.47 -7.78
N ALA A 401 -3.18 -17.21 -8.52
CA ALA A 401 -3.24 -16.38 -9.74
C ALA A 401 -4.17 -16.96 -10.84
N GLN A 402 -4.54 -18.23 -10.73
CA GLN A 402 -5.44 -18.90 -11.66
C GLN A 402 -6.92 -18.68 -11.32
N THR A 403 -7.23 -18.45 -10.03
CA THR A 403 -8.59 -18.25 -9.55
C THR A 403 -9.11 -16.85 -9.90
N GLY A 404 -10.37 -16.79 -10.35
CA GLY A 404 -11.02 -15.53 -10.67
C GLY A 404 -12.07 -15.65 -11.76
N PHE A 405 -12.84 -14.59 -11.96
CA PHE A 405 -13.87 -14.54 -13.00
C PHE A 405 -13.27 -14.56 -14.41
N THR A 406 -13.91 -15.26 -15.35
CA THR A 406 -13.49 -15.28 -16.75
C THR A 406 -13.75 -13.93 -17.44
N SER A 407 -14.85 -13.27 -17.08
CA SER A 407 -15.25 -11.95 -17.57
C SER A 407 -15.12 -10.89 -16.47
N ALA A 408 -13.93 -10.82 -15.86
CA ALA A 408 -13.66 -9.89 -14.77
C ALA A 408 -13.72 -8.43 -15.20
N VAL A 409 -14.22 -7.60 -14.28
CA VAL A 409 -14.31 -6.14 -14.40
C VAL A 409 -13.44 -5.51 -13.32
N PRO A 410 -12.42 -4.71 -13.68
CA PRO A 410 -11.50 -4.15 -12.69
C PRO A 410 -12.06 -2.97 -11.90
N GLU A 411 -13.22 -2.45 -12.26
CA GLU A 411 -13.96 -1.40 -11.54
C GLU A 411 -14.65 -1.99 -10.29
N THR A 412 -14.90 -1.15 -9.29
CA THR A 412 -15.52 -1.53 -8.01
C THR A 412 -14.68 -2.57 -7.25
N THR A 413 -13.36 -2.36 -7.27
CA THR A 413 -12.36 -3.19 -6.57
C THR A 413 -11.68 -2.45 -5.42
N LEU A 414 -12.30 -1.36 -4.93
CA LEU A 414 -11.91 -0.74 -3.67
C LEU A 414 -12.20 -1.70 -2.53
N THR A 415 -11.22 -1.98 -1.69
CA THR A 415 -11.42 -2.82 -0.51
C THR A 415 -12.16 -2.06 0.61
N ILE A 416 -12.88 -2.78 1.46
CA ILE A 416 -13.50 -2.22 2.66
C ILE A 416 -12.39 -2.07 3.73
N PRO A 417 -12.22 -0.90 4.41
CA PRO A 417 -13.17 0.22 4.49
C PRO A 417 -12.89 1.40 3.54
N SER A 418 -12.15 1.23 2.45
CA SER A 418 -11.85 2.36 1.57
C SER A 418 -13.09 2.92 0.85
N THR A 419 -14.18 2.17 0.85
CA THR A 419 -15.50 2.60 0.34
C THR A 419 -16.30 3.45 1.33
N SER A 420 -15.87 3.58 2.60
CA SER A 420 -16.45 4.53 3.56
C SER A 420 -16.48 5.94 3.02
N TYR A 421 -17.51 6.69 3.34
CA TYR A 421 -17.76 8.03 2.79
C TYR A 421 -16.69 9.06 3.23
N ARG A 422 -16.39 9.09 4.55
CA ARG A 422 -15.56 10.14 5.17
C ARG A 422 -14.07 9.86 5.16
N VAL A 423 -13.64 8.61 4.99
CA VAL A 423 -12.21 8.30 4.90
C VAL A 423 -11.57 8.95 3.68
N ILE A 424 -10.28 9.19 3.77
CA ILE A 424 -9.47 9.58 2.60
C ILE A 424 -8.94 8.30 1.97
N THR A 425 -9.52 7.91 0.84
CA THR A 425 -9.11 6.72 0.09
C THR A 425 -7.99 7.05 -0.86
N VAL A 426 -6.91 6.28 -0.76
CA VAL A 426 -5.66 6.54 -1.49
C VAL A 426 -5.39 5.46 -2.52
N GLY A 427 -5.41 5.83 -3.80
CA GLY A 427 -4.93 5.01 -4.90
C GLY A 427 -3.41 5.06 -5.04
N ALA A 428 -2.85 4.11 -5.79
CA ALA A 428 -1.43 4.03 -6.07
C ALA A 428 -1.09 4.39 -7.52
N TYR A 429 0.02 5.11 -7.71
CA TYR A 429 0.63 5.32 -9.02
C TYR A 429 2.15 5.08 -8.96
N ASN A 430 2.75 4.82 -10.12
CA ASN A 430 4.20 4.72 -10.23
C ASN A 430 4.81 6.13 -10.24
N GLY A 431 5.59 6.48 -9.24
CA GLY A 431 6.19 7.79 -9.08
C GLY A 431 7.14 8.20 -10.21
N ARG A 432 7.81 7.25 -10.87
CA ARG A 432 8.76 7.54 -11.96
C ARG A 432 8.06 7.84 -13.28
N THR A 433 7.00 7.10 -13.59
CA THR A 433 6.30 7.19 -14.87
C THR A 433 5.01 8.00 -14.79
N PHE A 434 4.54 8.31 -13.58
CA PHE A 434 3.24 8.93 -13.30
C PHE A 434 2.05 8.11 -13.84
N SER A 435 2.26 6.81 -14.11
CA SER A 435 1.23 5.91 -14.57
C SER A 435 0.46 5.31 -13.40
N TYR A 436 -0.83 5.06 -13.60
CA TYR A 436 -1.66 4.31 -12.67
C TYR A 436 -1.03 2.93 -12.39
N ALA A 437 -1.04 2.48 -11.14
CA ALA A 437 -0.57 1.15 -10.77
C ALA A 437 -1.68 0.12 -11.03
N PRO A 438 -1.48 -0.89 -11.90
CA PRO A 438 -2.55 -1.81 -12.35
C PRO A 438 -3.29 -2.51 -11.22
N PHE A 439 -2.62 -2.81 -10.12
CA PHE A 439 -3.20 -3.46 -8.95
C PHE A 439 -4.12 -2.54 -8.12
N SER A 440 -3.92 -1.21 -8.22
CA SER A 440 -4.63 -0.26 -7.36
C SER A 440 -6.14 -0.34 -7.52
N GLY A 441 -6.86 -0.47 -6.42
CA GLY A 441 -8.32 -0.54 -6.38
C GLY A 441 -8.97 0.62 -7.13
N ARG A 442 -10.03 0.31 -7.89
CA ARG A 442 -10.77 1.27 -8.72
C ARG A 442 -12.16 1.52 -8.14
N GLY A 443 -12.56 2.77 -8.22
CA GLY A 443 -13.88 3.17 -7.77
C GLY A 443 -15.04 2.67 -8.63
N ASN A 444 -16.24 2.89 -8.12
CA ASN A 444 -17.48 2.55 -8.80
C ASN A 444 -17.81 3.57 -9.89
N THR A 445 -18.25 3.07 -11.04
CA THR A 445 -18.73 3.92 -12.15
C THR A 445 -20.17 4.41 -11.96
N LYS A 446 -20.90 3.78 -11.05
CA LYS A 446 -22.35 4.01 -10.85
C LYS A 446 -22.66 5.05 -9.77
N ASN A 447 -21.72 5.31 -8.86
CA ASN A 447 -21.89 6.28 -7.80
C ASN A 447 -21.33 7.64 -8.22
N LEU A 448 -22.20 8.54 -8.64
CA LEU A 448 -21.81 9.89 -9.08
C LEU A 448 -21.67 10.88 -7.91
N VAL A 449 -22.07 10.50 -6.69
CA VAL A 449 -22.06 11.38 -5.53
C VAL A 449 -20.65 11.49 -4.91
N THR A 450 -19.91 10.38 -4.91
CA THR A 450 -18.54 10.35 -4.39
C THR A 450 -17.61 9.65 -5.37
N VAL A 451 -16.62 10.36 -5.85
CA VAL A 451 -15.55 9.74 -6.65
C VAL A 451 -14.50 9.19 -5.72
N LYS A 452 -14.26 7.88 -5.81
CA LYS A 452 -13.18 7.18 -5.11
C LYS A 452 -12.25 6.52 -6.13
N PRO A 453 -10.94 6.38 -5.81
CA PRO A 453 -10.26 6.92 -4.64
C PRO A 453 -10.38 8.44 -4.57
N ASP A 454 -10.14 9.06 -3.40
CA ASP A 454 -10.16 10.51 -3.26
C ASP A 454 -8.92 11.13 -3.90
N ILE A 455 -7.76 10.53 -3.69
CA ILE A 455 -6.46 11.00 -4.17
C ILE A 455 -5.55 9.80 -4.42
N SER A 456 -4.50 9.98 -5.20
CA SER A 456 -3.47 8.95 -5.40
C SER A 456 -2.09 9.44 -4.96
N ALA A 457 -1.28 8.52 -4.42
CA ALA A 457 0.08 8.78 -4.01
C ALA A 457 1.05 7.74 -4.60
N PRO A 458 2.38 7.98 -4.56
CA PRO A 458 3.36 7.00 -5.02
C PRO A 458 3.20 5.68 -4.25
N GLY A 459 3.09 4.57 -4.97
CA GLY A 459 2.85 3.26 -4.36
C GLY A 459 3.53 2.11 -5.11
N VAL A 460 4.54 2.38 -5.92
CA VAL A 460 5.32 1.37 -6.66
C VAL A 460 6.79 1.54 -6.35
N ASP A 461 7.44 0.47 -5.92
CA ASP A 461 8.88 0.40 -5.59
C ASP A 461 9.31 1.46 -4.56
N ILE A 462 8.55 1.62 -3.50
CA ILE A 462 8.82 2.57 -2.43
C ILE A 462 9.83 1.96 -1.46
N SER A 463 10.96 2.63 -1.25
CA SER A 463 11.93 2.26 -0.21
C SER A 463 11.35 2.58 1.16
N ALA A 464 11.13 1.57 1.97
CA ALA A 464 10.52 1.69 3.29
C ALA A 464 11.32 0.92 4.34
N PRO A 465 11.33 1.38 5.61
CA PRO A 465 11.97 0.65 6.69
C PRO A 465 11.43 -0.77 6.81
N TYR A 466 12.32 -1.69 7.19
CA TYR A 466 11.98 -3.09 7.38
C TYR A 466 12.64 -3.63 8.66
N PRO A 467 12.01 -4.56 9.38
CA PRO A 467 12.56 -5.11 10.62
C PRO A 467 14.00 -5.58 10.48
N GLY A 468 14.83 -5.25 11.50
CA GLY A 468 16.26 -5.50 11.50
C GLY A 468 17.11 -4.27 11.14
N GLY A 469 16.51 -3.08 10.99
CA GLY A 469 17.21 -1.79 10.84
C GLY A 469 17.56 -1.43 9.40
N GLY A 470 17.06 -2.19 8.41
CA GLY A 470 17.28 -1.94 6.98
C GLY A 470 16.07 -1.35 6.27
N TYR A 471 16.19 -1.21 4.93
CA TYR A 471 15.13 -0.76 4.03
C TYR A 471 14.92 -1.79 2.93
N ARG A 472 13.68 -1.90 2.44
CA ARG A 472 13.35 -2.69 1.25
C ARG A 472 12.35 -1.96 0.37
N LEU A 473 12.27 -2.36 -0.90
CA LEU A 473 11.26 -1.87 -1.83
C LEU A 473 9.92 -2.53 -1.52
N ALA A 474 8.88 -1.72 -1.43
CA ALA A 474 7.50 -2.15 -1.25
C ALA A 474 6.60 -1.51 -2.30
N SER A 475 5.60 -2.29 -2.78
CA SER A 475 4.58 -1.79 -3.71
C SER A 475 3.19 -2.14 -3.18
N GLY A 476 2.26 -1.19 -3.32
CA GLY A 476 0.89 -1.35 -2.86
C GLY A 476 0.23 -0.01 -2.53
N THR A 477 -1.08 0.00 -2.46
CA THR A 477 -1.82 1.14 -1.88
C THR A 477 -1.54 1.29 -0.38
N SER A 478 -1.10 0.21 0.27
CA SER A 478 -0.65 0.19 1.66
C SER A 478 0.60 1.03 1.93
N VAL A 479 1.44 1.28 0.91
CA VAL A 479 2.57 2.21 1.01
C VAL A 479 2.27 3.58 0.39
N ALA A 480 1.20 3.69 -0.41
CA ALA A 480 0.71 4.98 -0.90
C ALA A 480 -0.08 5.76 0.17
N ALA A 481 -0.94 5.07 0.94
CA ALA A 481 -1.74 5.68 2.01
C ALA A 481 -0.90 6.43 3.05
N PRO A 482 0.22 5.90 3.56
CA PRO A 482 1.03 6.59 4.55
C PRO A 482 1.64 7.91 4.06
N PHE A 483 1.87 8.13 2.76
CA PHE A 483 2.24 9.46 2.25
C PHE A 483 1.15 10.50 2.54
N VAL A 484 -0.11 10.12 2.32
CA VAL A 484 -1.27 10.99 2.58
C VAL A 484 -1.49 11.16 4.09
N THR A 485 -1.23 10.12 4.89
CA THR A 485 -1.31 10.20 6.35
C THR A 485 -0.30 11.19 6.91
N GLY A 486 0.94 11.13 6.45
CA GLY A 486 1.96 12.10 6.82
C GLY A 486 1.63 13.52 6.35
N ALA A 487 1.11 13.68 5.13
CA ALA A 487 0.65 14.97 4.60
C ALA A 487 -0.50 15.55 5.45
N ALA A 488 -1.44 14.71 5.89
CA ALA A 488 -2.51 15.10 6.79
C ALA A 488 -1.96 15.61 8.14
N ALA A 489 -1.00 14.90 8.73
CA ALA A 489 -0.36 15.33 9.97
C ALA A 489 0.35 16.69 9.83
N ILE A 490 1.03 16.93 8.72
CA ILE A 490 1.67 18.22 8.42
C ILE A 490 0.63 19.35 8.27
N LEU A 491 -0.49 19.09 7.60
CA LEU A 491 -1.58 20.08 7.48
C LEU A 491 -2.24 20.36 8.82
N MET A 492 -2.40 19.35 9.69
CA MET A 492 -2.92 19.53 11.05
C MET A 492 -1.95 20.34 11.92
N GLU A 493 -0.63 20.12 11.79
CA GLU A 493 0.36 20.97 12.45
C GLU A 493 0.22 22.43 12.02
N TRP A 494 0.22 22.67 10.70
CA TRP A 494 0.09 24.03 10.16
C TRP A 494 -1.22 24.68 10.61
N GLY A 495 -2.33 23.97 10.49
CA GLY A 495 -3.66 24.52 10.78
C GLY A 495 -3.94 24.62 12.27
N ILE A 496 -3.94 23.46 12.96
CA ILE A 496 -4.43 23.36 14.33
C ILE A 496 -3.36 23.78 15.34
N ILE A 497 -2.15 23.23 15.25
CA ILE A 497 -1.11 23.48 16.24
C ILE A 497 -0.55 24.89 16.11
N LYS A 498 -0.29 25.35 14.88
CA LYS A 498 0.21 26.71 14.61
C LYS A 498 -0.90 27.77 14.53
N GLY A 499 -2.16 27.36 14.63
CA GLY A 499 -3.31 28.27 14.74
C GLY A 499 -3.74 28.95 13.43
N ASN A 500 -3.27 28.49 12.26
CA ASN A 500 -3.66 29.08 10.98
C ASN A 500 -5.09 28.69 10.55
N ASP A 501 -5.54 27.49 10.95
CA ASP A 501 -6.86 26.96 10.66
C ASP A 501 -7.24 25.86 11.66
N PHE A 502 -7.98 26.23 12.70
CA PHE A 502 -8.38 25.30 13.77
C PHE A 502 -9.29 24.16 13.31
N PHE A 503 -9.85 24.22 12.11
CA PHE A 503 -10.72 23.21 11.51
C PHE A 503 -10.01 22.37 10.44
N MET A 504 -8.66 22.38 10.40
CA MET A 504 -7.88 21.61 9.43
C MET A 504 -7.88 20.09 9.78
N TYR A 505 -9.06 19.49 9.72
CA TYR A 505 -9.31 18.04 9.90
C TYR A 505 -10.60 17.63 9.17
N GLY A 506 -10.93 16.35 9.16
CA GLY A 506 -12.12 15.80 8.52
C GLY A 506 -12.24 16.19 7.04
N GLU A 507 -13.46 16.51 6.61
CA GLU A 507 -13.74 16.87 5.20
C GLU A 507 -13.00 18.15 4.75
N ARG A 508 -12.67 19.06 5.66
CA ARG A 508 -11.93 20.27 5.30
C ARG A 508 -10.49 19.96 4.90
N LEU A 509 -9.82 19.07 5.62
CA LEU A 509 -8.48 18.60 5.26
C LEU A 509 -8.52 17.79 3.96
N LYS A 510 -9.48 16.89 3.79
CA LYS A 510 -9.72 16.13 2.57
C LYS A 510 -9.90 17.08 1.37
N ALA A 511 -10.74 18.10 1.50
CA ALA A 511 -10.95 19.11 0.47
C ALA A 511 -9.66 19.91 0.14
N LYS A 512 -8.81 20.20 1.15
CA LYS A 512 -7.51 20.85 0.95
C LYS A 512 -6.55 19.97 0.15
N LEU A 513 -6.44 18.69 0.47
CA LEU A 513 -5.62 17.73 -0.29
C LEU A 513 -6.09 17.61 -1.74
N ILE A 514 -7.41 17.50 -1.95
CA ILE A 514 -8.01 17.47 -3.29
C ILE A 514 -7.69 18.76 -4.07
N LYS A 515 -7.88 19.92 -3.44
CA LYS A 515 -7.61 21.23 -4.06
C LYS A 515 -6.16 21.38 -4.50
N ASP A 516 -5.23 20.86 -3.73
CA ASP A 516 -3.79 20.99 -3.99
C ASP A 516 -3.25 19.91 -4.93
N SER A 517 -4.02 18.86 -5.18
CA SER A 517 -3.60 17.74 -6.01
C SER A 517 -3.25 18.17 -7.43
N ILE A 518 -2.34 17.40 -8.05
CA ILE A 518 -1.88 17.65 -9.41
C ILE A 518 -2.60 16.70 -10.38
N GLN A 519 -3.15 17.25 -11.43
CA GLN A 519 -3.71 16.49 -12.55
C GLN A 519 -2.64 16.30 -13.62
N ASN A 520 -2.24 15.05 -13.86
CA ASN A 520 -1.23 14.75 -14.87
C ASN A 520 -1.83 14.71 -16.28
N ASN A 521 -1.00 14.96 -17.30
CA ASN A 521 -1.43 15.00 -18.70
C ASN A 521 -1.80 13.63 -19.30
N GLY A 522 -1.54 12.53 -18.57
CA GLY A 522 -1.87 11.17 -19.00
C GLY A 522 -3.36 10.83 -18.90
N GLN A 523 -4.12 11.60 -18.09
CA GLN A 523 -5.56 11.46 -17.92
C GLN A 523 -6.30 12.69 -18.43
N LYS A 524 -7.33 12.46 -19.27
CA LYS A 524 -8.10 13.56 -19.90
C LYS A 524 -9.29 14.01 -19.05
N ILE A 525 -9.76 13.17 -18.14
CA ILE A 525 -10.97 13.40 -17.32
C ILE A 525 -10.60 13.33 -15.86
N TRP A 526 -10.99 14.36 -15.11
CA TRP A 526 -10.85 14.46 -13.67
C TRP A 526 -12.15 14.96 -13.03
N PRO A 527 -12.57 14.46 -11.87
CA PRO A 527 -11.99 13.28 -11.19
C PRO A 527 -12.27 11.99 -11.97
N ASN A 528 -11.53 10.93 -11.68
CA ASN A 528 -11.74 9.62 -12.30
C ASN A 528 -11.53 8.46 -11.30
N ARG A 529 -12.05 7.29 -11.65
CA ARG A 529 -12.05 6.08 -10.82
C ARG A 529 -10.68 5.43 -10.60
N LEU A 530 -9.65 5.83 -11.32
CA LEU A 530 -8.28 5.28 -11.23
C LEU A 530 -7.41 6.04 -10.23
N LEU A 531 -7.43 7.37 -10.36
CA LEU A 531 -6.53 8.28 -9.65
C LEU A 531 -7.26 9.31 -8.76
N GLY A 532 -8.59 9.23 -8.71
CA GLY A 532 -9.41 10.17 -7.94
C GLY A 532 -9.40 11.59 -8.49
N TRP A 533 -9.23 12.56 -7.62
CA TRP A 533 -9.17 13.99 -7.98
C TRP A 533 -7.81 14.42 -8.49
N GLY A 534 -6.74 13.63 -8.22
CA GLY A 534 -5.40 13.92 -8.67
C GLY A 534 -4.32 13.19 -7.89
N LEU A 535 -3.08 13.51 -8.19
CA LEU A 535 -1.90 13.01 -7.51
C LEU A 535 -1.57 13.91 -6.31
N LEU A 536 -1.18 13.31 -5.21
CA LEU A 536 -0.82 14.02 -3.99
C LEU A 536 0.25 15.09 -4.28
N CYS A 537 -0.06 16.32 -3.90
CA CYS A 537 0.90 17.43 -3.87
C CYS A 537 0.58 18.30 -2.66
N LEU A 538 1.44 18.30 -1.66
CA LEU A 538 1.25 19.07 -0.44
C LEU A 538 1.71 20.52 -0.66
N LYS A 539 0.78 21.47 -0.58
CA LYS A 539 1.06 22.90 -0.64
C LYS A 539 0.71 23.55 0.69
N ILE A 540 1.74 24.00 1.39
CA ILE A 540 1.60 24.78 2.63
C ILE A 540 1.83 26.24 2.27
N ILE A 541 0.79 27.05 2.41
CA ILE A 541 0.81 28.48 2.06
C ILE A 541 1.28 29.30 3.29
#